data_85702081e3f9a9ad386165380db964e8
#
_entry.id   85702081e3f9a9ad386165380db964e8
#
_cell.length_a   1.000
_cell.length_b   1.000
_cell.length_c   1.000
_cell.angle_alpha   90.00
_cell.angle_beta   90.00
_cell.angle_gamma   90.00
#
_symmetry.space_group_name_H-M   'P 1'
#
loop_
_entity.id
_entity.type
_entity.pdbx_description
1 polymer ?
#
loop_
_entity_poly.entity_id
_entity_poly.type
_entity_poly.pdbx_seq_one_letter_code
_entity_poly.pdbx_strand_id
1 'polypeptide(L)'
;MNRLRSPRLPIATLLGLAAIVVGFLIDPDTLLPTYLATVVTISAIPVGCMAVLMVTYVVRGSWTEGLHIPLTAAALTTPIAAVLFIPVLIALPWIYPWAHESGAEPGPLKAAWLTPGFFILRTALYFALWTVLALWLRGAWADPRRMVRAASAGLILYALSASFAGVDWLESLTPEFHSSIYGLLFLTFQLLAGLSFAFTIVLSTPGAPTFRYGAILLSLLLLWAYNHAMQYIIIWSGNIPEEAAWYLAREAGAWGMALWTLIALQFILPFFAMLSSKLRNGRRSLLRIAALTVGLRFLEACILALPQRQIAGIALLFAVPGTILFAGLLWWAAFAFSLDRVRRSAHDTSPLPDGFDASGTPVASAGSS
;
A
#
# COMPACT_ATOMS: atom_id res chain seq x y z
N MET A 1 -19.72 5.41 -14.37
CA MET A 1 -20.43 6.28 -13.42
C MET A 1 -21.58 5.57 -12.68
N ASN A 2 -22.39 4.72 -13.30
CA ASN A 2 -23.54 4.08 -12.64
C ASN A 2 -23.24 2.97 -11.61
N ARG A 3 -22.05 2.40 -11.58
CA ARG A 3 -21.72 1.29 -10.64
C ARG A 3 -21.48 1.75 -9.19
N LEU A 4 -21.09 3.01 -8.95
CA LEU A 4 -20.86 3.55 -7.61
C LEU A 4 -22.17 3.98 -6.89
N ARG A 5 -23.24 4.17 -7.65
CA ARG A 5 -24.59 4.43 -7.09
C ARG A 5 -25.41 3.15 -6.88
N SER A 6 -24.81 1.97 -7.07
CA SER A 6 -25.51 0.73 -6.79
C SER A 6 -25.78 0.61 -5.28
N PRO A 7 -27.01 0.25 -4.86
CA PRO A 7 -27.35 0.06 -3.44
C PRO A 7 -26.53 -1.08 -2.78
N ARG A 8 -25.75 -1.81 -3.56
CA ARG A 8 -24.91 -2.92 -3.10
C ARG A 8 -23.69 -2.47 -2.32
N LEU A 9 -23.12 -1.27 -2.62
CA LEU A 9 -21.92 -0.78 -1.93
C LEU A 9 -22.17 -0.50 -0.43
N PRO A 10 -23.19 0.30 -0.04
CA PRO A 10 -23.49 0.52 1.38
C PRO A 10 -23.88 -0.76 2.11
N ILE A 11 -24.61 -1.67 1.45
CA ILE A 11 -24.99 -2.95 2.06
C ILE A 11 -23.74 -3.78 2.35
N ALA A 12 -22.79 -3.90 1.41
CA ALA A 12 -21.57 -4.65 1.60
C ALA A 12 -20.68 -4.03 2.71
N THR A 13 -20.63 -2.69 2.81
CA THR A 13 -19.91 -2.00 3.89
C THR A 13 -20.55 -2.28 5.26
N LEU A 14 -21.89 -2.29 5.35
CA LEU A 14 -22.61 -2.63 6.58
C LEU A 14 -22.41 -4.10 6.97
N LEU A 15 -22.40 -5.02 6.00
CA LEU A 15 -22.06 -6.43 6.25
C LEU A 15 -20.62 -6.57 6.76
N GLY A 16 -19.67 -5.80 6.21
CA GLY A 16 -18.31 -5.74 6.71
C GLY A 16 -18.24 -5.26 8.16
N LEU A 17 -18.97 -4.20 8.49
CA LEU A 17 -19.06 -3.69 9.87
C LEU A 17 -19.69 -4.74 10.82
N ALA A 18 -20.76 -5.39 10.40
CA ALA A 18 -21.38 -6.46 11.19
C ALA A 18 -20.40 -7.62 11.44
N ALA A 19 -19.65 -8.02 10.41
CA ALA A 19 -18.61 -9.05 10.56
C ALA A 19 -17.48 -8.64 11.50
N ILE A 20 -17.07 -7.36 11.51
CA ILE A 20 -16.12 -6.80 12.48
C ILE A 20 -16.66 -6.92 13.90
N VAL A 21 -17.94 -6.52 14.11
CA VAL A 21 -18.56 -6.63 15.44
C VAL A 21 -18.62 -8.08 15.90
N VAL A 22 -19.03 -9.01 15.04
CA VAL A 22 -19.05 -10.43 15.36
C VAL A 22 -17.66 -10.96 15.67
N GLY A 23 -16.65 -10.62 14.86
CA GLY A 23 -15.26 -11.00 15.09
C GLY A 23 -14.72 -10.46 16.42
N PHE A 24 -15.09 -9.22 16.79
CA PHE A 24 -14.72 -8.62 18.07
C PHE A 24 -15.33 -9.35 19.27
N LEU A 25 -16.59 -9.76 19.15
CA LEU A 25 -17.30 -10.50 20.19
C LEU A 25 -16.76 -11.94 20.36
N ILE A 26 -16.23 -12.54 19.29
CA ILE A 26 -15.64 -13.88 19.32
C ILE A 26 -14.23 -13.83 19.90
N ASP A 27 -13.36 -12.98 19.33
CA ASP A 27 -11.97 -12.87 19.74
C ASP A 27 -11.35 -11.55 19.29
N PRO A 28 -11.27 -10.55 20.18
CA PRO A 28 -10.64 -9.25 19.86
C PRO A 28 -9.14 -9.40 19.59
N ASP A 29 -8.45 -10.38 20.16
CA ASP A 29 -7.01 -10.59 19.99
C ASP A 29 -6.65 -11.09 18.58
N THR A 30 -7.59 -11.71 17.88
CA THR A 30 -7.48 -12.02 16.44
C THR A 30 -7.94 -10.85 15.59
N LEU A 31 -9.07 -10.19 15.94
CA LEU A 31 -9.64 -9.12 15.10
C LEU A 31 -8.74 -7.91 15.01
N LEU A 32 -8.23 -7.41 16.14
CA LEU A 32 -7.51 -6.12 16.17
C LEU A 32 -6.20 -6.14 15.36
N PRO A 33 -5.32 -7.18 15.46
CA PRO A 33 -4.16 -7.29 14.59
C PRO A 33 -4.53 -7.53 13.12
N THR A 34 -5.64 -8.23 12.82
CA THR A 34 -6.15 -8.38 11.45
C THR A 34 -6.60 -7.03 10.87
N TYR A 35 -7.26 -6.21 11.70
CA TYR A 35 -7.62 -4.85 11.32
C TYR A 35 -6.38 -3.98 11.06
N LEU A 36 -5.36 -4.08 11.92
CA LEU A 36 -4.07 -3.41 11.68
C LEU A 36 -3.46 -3.82 10.34
N ALA A 37 -3.36 -5.14 10.05
CA ALA A 37 -2.85 -5.63 8.77
C ALA A 37 -3.64 -5.07 7.58
N THR A 38 -4.97 -4.98 7.72
CA THR A 38 -5.85 -4.41 6.69
C THR A 38 -5.56 -2.92 6.44
N VAL A 39 -5.50 -2.11 7.50
CA VAL A 39 -5.32 -0.65 7.34
C VAL A 39 -3.89 -0.30 6.93
N VAL A 40 -2.88 -1.08 7.33
CA VAL A 40 -1.50 -0.96 6.84
C VAL A 40 -1.46 -1.24 5.33
N THR A 41 -2.13 -2.30 4.87
CA THR A 41 -2.22 -2.63 3.44
C THR A 41 -2.94 -1.53 2.65
N ILE A 42 -4.09 -1.05 3.16
CA ILE A 42 -4.86 0.02 2.51
C ILE A 42 -4.05 1.32 2.47
N SER A 43 -3.35 1.67 3.56
CA SER A 43 -2.52 2.88 3.63
C SER A 43 -1.31 2.81 2.69
N ALA A 44 -0.78 1.60 2.47
CA ALA A 44 0.35 1.39 1.56
C ALA A 44 0.01 1.74 0.11
N ILE A 45 -1.26 1.64 -0.30
CA ILE A 45 -1.66 1.95 -1.68
C ILE A 45 -1.53 3.46 -1.98
N PRO A 46 -2.20 4.38 -1.27
CA PRO A 46 -2.08 5.82 -1.55
C PRO A 46 -0.67 6.35 -1.32
N VAL A 47 0.01 5.91 -0.25
CA VAL A 47 1.37 6.35 0.07
C VAL A 47 2.38 5.81 -0.95
N GLY A 48 2.26 4.54 -1.34
CA GLY A 48 3.06 3.94 -2.41
C GLY A 48 2.79 4.56 -3.78
N CYS A 49 1.53 4.86 -4.11
CA CYS A 49 1.19 5.60 -5.33
C CYS A 49 1.81 7.00 -5.34
N MET A 50 1.80 7.71 -4.21
CA MET A 50 2.47 9.01 -4.07
C MET A 50 3.98 8.88 -4.30
N ALA A 51 4.62 7.87 -3.72
CA ALA A 51 6.05 7.62 -3.89
C ALA A 51 6.39 7.27 -5.36
N VAL A 52 5.63 6.37 -5.98
CA VAL A 52 5.79 6.04 -7.41
C VAL A 52 5.57 7.27 -8.27
N LEU A 53 4.56 8.11 -7.98
CA LEU A 53 4.34 9.37 -8.69
C LEU A 53 5.58 10.28 -8.63
N MET A 54 6.19 10.45 -7.45
CA MET A 54 7.43 11.22 -7.30
C MET A 54 8.56 10.63 -8.12
N VAL A 55 8.71 9.30 -8.13
CA VAL A 55 9.73 8.61 -8.95
C VAL A 55 9.52 8.89 -10.44
N THR A 56 8.27 8.94 -10.95
CA THR A 56 8.00 9.22 -12.38
C THR A 56 8.50 10.60 -12.81
N TYR A 57 8.58 11.57 -11.91
CA TYR A 57 9.07 12.92 -12.23
C TYR A 57 10.60 13.04 -12.13
N VAL A 58 11.23 12.25 -11.28
CA VAL A 58 12.69 12.22 -11.13
C VAL A 58 13.33 11.31 -12.19
N VAL A 59 12.74 10.13 -12.40
CA VAL A 59 13.22 9.13 -13.37
C VAL A 59 12.26 9.11 -14.55
N ARG A 60 12.52 9.97 -15.53
CA ARG A 60 11.70 10.08 -16.73
C ARG A 60 11.85 8.87 -17.64
N GLY A 61 10.75 8.43 -18.26
CA GLY A 61 10.77 7.32 -19.20
C GLY A 61 9.37 7.00 -19.74
N SER A 62 9.31 6.26 -20.84
CA SER A 62 8.04 5.84 -21.46
C SER A 62 7.17 4.93 -20.58
N TRP A 63 7.73 4.38 -19.48
CA TRP A 63 6.98 3.57 -18.52
C TRP A 63 6.01 4.39 -17.65
N THR A 64 6.15 5.72 -17.64
CA THR A 64 5.30 6.62 -16.83
C THR A 64 3.98 6.93 -17.51
N GLU A 65 3.85 6.60 -18.80
CA GLU A 65 2.67 6.88 -19.61
C GLU A 65 1.42 6.23 -19.02
N GLY A 66 0.35 7.00 -18.91
CA GLY A 66 -0.93 6.55 -18.36
C GLY A 66 -1.00 6.41 -16.84
N LEU A 67 0.13 6.50 -16.10
CA LEU A 67 0.17 6.29 -14.66
C LEU A 67 -0.18 7.53 -13.83
N HIS A 68 0.04 8.73 -14.34
CA HIS A 68 -0.10 9.97 -13.55
C HIS A 68 -1.49 10.15 -12.93
N ILE A 69 -2.56 9.88 -13.69
CA ILE A 69 -3.94 10.04 -13.21
C ILE A 69 -4.26 9.08 -12.07
N PRO A 70 -4.10 7.74 -12.21
CA PRO A 70 -4.40 6.82 -11.12
C PRO A 70 -3.47 7.00 -9.92
N LEU A 71 -2.18 7.31 -10.12
CA LEU A 71 -1.24 7.57 -9.03
C LEU A 71 -1.65 8.80 -8.22
N THR A 72 -1.96 9.93 -8.89
CA THR A 72 -2.41 11.16 -8.22
C THR A 72 -3.76 10.93 -7.52
N ALA A 73 -4.70 10.26 -8.18
CA ALA A 73 -6.01 9.99 -7.60
C ALA A 73 -5.91 9.15 -6.32
N ALA A 74 -5.05 8.13 -6.32
CA ALA A 74 -4.79 7.32 -5.13
C ALA A 74 -4.07 8.12 -4.04
N ALA A 75 -3.01 8.86 -4.37
CA ALA A 75 -2.26 9.67 -3.40
C ALA A 75 -3.16 10.65 -2.63
N LEU A 76 -4.15 11.26 -3.30
CA LEU A 76 -5.10 12.18 -2.68
C LEU A 76 -6.08 11.50 -1.70
N THR A 77 -6.10 10.17 -1.61
CA THR A 77 -6.91 9.43 -0.61
C THR A 77 -6.16 9.15 0.69
N THR A 78 -4.92 9.62 0.85
CA THR A 78 -4.14 9.49 2.09
C THR A 78 -4.91 9.95 3.35
N PRO A 79 -5.69 11.04 3.35
CA PRO A 79 -6.49 11.42 4.53
C PRO A 79 -7.52 10.37 4.93
N ILE A 80 -8.09 9.64 3.96
CA ILE A 80 -9.04 8.55 4.25
C ILE A 80 -8.31 7.38 4.92
N ALA A 81 -7.09 7.05 4.47
CA ALA A 81 -6.26 6.05 5.12
C ALA A 81 -5.93 6.45 6.58
N ALA A 82 -5.66 7.75 6.84
CA ALA A 82 -5.48 8.27 8.19
C ALA A 82 -6.72 8.06 9.08
N VAL A 83 -7.91 8.34 8.56
CA VAL A 83 -9.18 8.12 9.30
C VAL A 83 -9.38 6.63 9.59
N LEU A 84 -9.11 5.76 8.62
CA LEU A 84 -9.20 4.30 8.80
C LEU A 84 -8.15 3.77 9.80
N PHE A 85 -7.08 4.51 10.08
CA PHE A 85 -6.07 4.14 11.08
C PHE A 85 -6.48 4.52 12.52
N ILE A 86 -7.49 5.39 12.71
CA ILE A 86 -7.93 5.85 14.04
C ILE A 86 -8.31 4.69 14.98
N PRO A 87 -9.06 3.65 14.55
CA PRO A 87 -9.37 2.52 15.44
C PRO A 87 -8.12 1.81 15.99
N VAL A 88 -7.02 1.75 15.22
CA VAL A 88 -5.74 1.20 15.68
C VAL A 88 -5.16 2.04 16.82
N LEU A 89 -5.23 3.38 16.71
CA LEU A 89 -4.74 4.29 17.75
C LEU A 89 -5.57 4.21 19.03
N ILE A 90 -6.87 3.95 18.93
CA ILE A 90 -7.76 3.76 20.08
C ILE A 90 -7.48 2.38 20.72
N ALA A 91 -7.25 1.35 19.92
CA ALA A 91 -7.02 -0.02 20.37
C ALA A 91 -5.54 -0.32 20.68
N LEU A 92 -4.69 0.71 20.82
CA LEU A 92 -3.24 0.59 21.00
C LEU A 92 -2.84 -0.41 22.09
N PRO A 93 -3.42 -0.37 23.32
CA PRO A 93 -3.05 -1.29 24.40
C PRO A 93 -3.34 -2.77 24.07
N TRP A 94 -4.35 -3.05 23.27
CA TRP A 94 -4.71 -4.42 22.85
C TRP A 94 -3.88 -4.93 21.67
N ILE A 95 -3.34 -4.03 20.85
CA ILE A 95 -2.56 -4.39 19.67
C ILE A 95 -1.07 -4.48 20.00
N TYR A 96 -0.54 -3.56 20.78
CA TYR A 96 0.89 -3.44 21.05
C TYR A 96 1.25 -3.85 22.48
N PRO A 97 2.07 -4.91 22.69
CA PRO A 97 2.44 -5.39 24.01
C PRO A 97 3.07 -4.29 24.89
N TRP A 98 3.94 -3.48 24.31
CA TRP A 98 4.62 -2.38 25.02
C TRP A 98 3.68 -1.27 25.53
N ALA A 99 2.46 -1.17 25.01
CA ALA A 99 1.49 -0.15 25.43
C ALA A 99 0.66 -0.60 26.64
N HIS A 100 0.66 -1.89 26.97
CA HIS A 100 -0.11 -2.48 28.07
C HIS A 100 0.79 -2.91 29.24
N GLU A 101 2.01 -3.37 28.97
CA GLU A 101 2.89 -3.96 29.96
C GLU A 101 3.95 -2.95 30.47
N SER A 102 3.96 -2.79 31.79
CA SER A 102 5.03 -2.13 32.54
C SER A 102 6.20 -3.09 32.85
N GLY A 103 6.38 -4.16 32.09
CA GLY A 103 7.06 -5.37 32.55
C GLY A 103 8.47 -5.67 32.03
N ALA A 104 8.92 -5.14 30.90
CA ALA A 104 10.32 -5.26 30.51
C ALA A 104 10.89 -3.85 30.43
N GLU A 105 11.88 -3.51 31.25
CA GLU A 105 12.54 -2.20 31.17
C GLU A 105 13.28 -2.09 29.82
N PRO A 106 12.65 -1.54 28.77
CA PRO A 106 13.39 -1.23 27.56
C PRO A 106 14.42 -0.16 27.92
N GLY A 107 15.61 -0.23 27.32
CA GLY A 107 16.61 0.83 27.53
C GLY A 107 16.01 2.24 27.36
N PRO A 108 16.58 3.27 27.98
CA PRO A 108 15.93 4.59 28.15
C PRO A 108 15.46 5.24 26.86
N LEU A 109 16.14 5.03 25.74
CA LEU A 109 15.73 5.52 24.42
C LEU A 109 14.48 4.81 23.90
N LYS A 110 14.41 3.49 24.08
CA LYS A 110 13.27 2.69 23.61
C LYS A 110 12.04 2.95 24.47
N ALA A 111 12.20 3.11 25.78
CA ALA A 111 11.14 3.50 26.70
C ALA A 111 10.53 4.87 26.32
N ALA A 112 11.36 5.85 25.96
CA ALA A 112 10.88 7.14 25.48
C ALA A 112 10.19 7.05 24.11
N TRP A 113 10.69 6.19 23.22
CA TRP A 113 10.15 6.02 21.87
C TRP A 113 8.80 5.28 21.88
N LEU A 114 8.67 4.19 22.63
CA LEU A 114 7.48 3.33 22.70
C LEU A 114 6.51 3.80 23.79
N THR A 115 6.12 5.08 23.77
CA THR A 115 5.04 5.61 24.62
C THR A 115 3.78 5.82 23.78
N PRO A 116 2.57 5.50 24.29
CA PRO A 116 1.33 5.65 23.54
C PRO A 116 1.13 7.05 22.96
N GLY A 117 1.35 8.10 23.75
CA GLY A 117 1.20 9.48 23.30
C GLY A 117 2.16 9.85 22.18
N PHE A 118 3.43 9.42 22.27
CA PHE A 118 4.44 9.71 21.24
C PHE A 118 4.22 8.89 19.97
N PHE A 119 3.76 7.64 20.09
CA PHE A 119 3.35 6.82 18.93
C PHE A 119 2.17 7.45 18.17
N ILE A 120 1.13 7.90 18.89
CA ILE A 120 -0.02 8.60 18.30
C ILE A 120 0.43 9.86 17.58
N LEU A 121 1.28 10.67 18.22
CA LEU A 121 1.82 11.91 17.62
C LEU A 121 2.60 11.61 16.33
N ARG A 122 3.53 10.62 16.35
CA ARG A 122 4.30 10.24 15.16
C ARG A 122 3.40 9.75 14.03
N THR A 123 2.44 8.87 14.33
CA THR A 123 1.49 8.36 13.34
C THR A 123 0.68 9.49 12.71
N ALA A 124 0.21 10.45 13.51
CA ALA A 124 -0.47 11.64 13.00
C ALA A 124 0.45 12.50 12.12
N LEU A 125 1.71 12.68 12.52
CA LEU A 125 2.72 13.40 11.71
C LEU A 125 3.03 12.70 10.38
N TYR A 126 3.11 11.36 10.34
CA TYR A 126 3.31 10.63 9.08
C TYR A 126 2.16 10.89 8.12
N PHE A 127 0.92 10.71 8.55
CA PHE A 127 -0.24 10.95 7.69
C PHE A 127 -0.41 12.42 7.30
N ALA A 128 -0.11 13.36 8.20
CA ALA A 128 -0.10 14.79 7.90
C ALA A 128 0.94 15.13 6.83
N LEU A 129 2.17 14.65 6.98
CA LEU A 129 3.25 14.84 6.02
C LEU A 129 2.87 14.27 4.64
N TRP A 130 2.40 13.03 4.58
CA TRP A 130 2.02 12.39 3.31
C TRP A 130 0.82 13.08 2.66
N THR A 131 -0.12 13.56 3.44
CA THR A 131 -1.24 14.38 2.93
C THR A 131 -0.75 15.69 2.34
N VAL A 132 0.13 16.39 3.04
CA VAL A 132 0.73 17.65 2.55
C VAL A 132 1.54 17.40 1.28
N LEU A 133 2.34 16.34 1.22
CA LEU A 133 3.09 15.96 0.02
C LEU A 133 2.16 15.66 -1.16
N ALA A 134 1.07 14.91 -0.97
CA ALA A 134 0.11 14.62 -2.03
C ALA A 134 -0.57 15.88 -2.57
N LEU A 135 -0.93 16.81 -1.67
CA LEU A 135 -1.50 18.12 -2.06
C LEU A 135 -0.47 19.02 -2.76
N TRP A 136 0.78 19.01 -2.28
CA TRP A 136 1.86 19.78 -2.91
C TRP A 136 2.15 19.28 -4.32
N LEU A 137 2.26 17.97 -4.53
CA LEU A 137 2.42 17.37 -5.85
C LEU A 137 1.25 17.75 -6.77
N ARG A 138 0.02 17.72 -6.27
CA ARG A 138 -1.13 18.16 -7.05
C ARG A 138 -1.06 19.64 -7.43
N GLY A 139 -0.69 20.51 -6.51
CA GLY A 139 -0.54 21.95 -6.76
C GLY A 139 0.60 22.31 -7.73
N ALA A 140 1.62 21.44 -7.80
CA ALA A 140 2.76 21.64 -8.70
C ALA A 140 2.53 21.10 -10.12
N TRP A 141 1.39 20.46 -10.41
CA TRP A 141 1.12 19.75 -11.67
C TRP A 141 1.33 20.60 -12.93
N ALA A 142 0.98 21.89 -12.90
CA ALA A 142 1.10 22.79 -14.04
C ALA A 142 2.53 23.29 -14.33
N ASP A 143 3.47 23.13 -13.37
CA ASP A 143 4.85 23.62 -13.49
C ASP A 143 5.86 22.47 -13.35
N PRO A 144 6.49 22.03 -14.46
CA PRO A 144 7.44 20.92 -14.43
C PRO A 144 8.63 21.13 -13.49
N ARG A 145 9.10 22.39 -13.32
CA ARG A 145 10.22 22.69 -12.41
C ARG A 145 9.83 22.59 -10.94
N ARG A 146 8.63 23.08 -10.61
CA ARG A 146 8.06 22.92 -9.26
C ARG A 146 7.80 21.45 -8.95
N MET A 147 7.29 20.70 -9.93
CA MET A 147 7.00 19.29 -9.77
C MET A 147 8.26 18.47 -9.48
N VAL A 148 9.36 18.66 -10.24
CA VAL A 148 10.63 17.94 -9.97
C VAL A 148 11.18 18.28 -8.59
N ARG A 149 11.13 19.55 -8.16
CA ARG A 149 11.56 19.96 -6.82
C ARG A 149 10.70 19.31 -5.72
N ALA A 150 9.38 19.35 -5.89
CA ALA A 150 8.46 18.71 -4.96
C ALA A 150 8.67 17.20 -4.88
N ALA A 151 8.87 16.54 -6.03
CA ALA A 151 9.15 15.10 -6.10
C ALA A 151 10.48 14.73 -5.44
N SER A 152 11.56 15.47 -5.70
CA SER A 152 12.88 15.18 -5.11
C SER A 152 12.90 15.37 -3.60
N ALA A 153 12.39 16.49 -3.10
CA ALA A 153 12.28 16.73 -1.66
C ALA A 153 11.30 15.75 -0.99
N GLY A 154 10.17 15.50 -1.67
CA GLY A 154 9.15 14.56 -1.19
C GLY A 154 9.65 13.14 -1.06
N LEU A 155 10.51 12.64 -1.97
CA LEU A 155 11.10 11.30 -1.88
C LEU A 155 11.97 11.13 -0.64
N ILE A 156 12.78 12.15 -0.27
CA ILE A 156 13.60 12.11 0.94
C ILE A 156 12.71 12.04 2.18
N LEU A 157 11.72 12.93 2.26
CA LEU A 157 10.78 12.98 3.38
C LEU A 157 9.94 11.70 3.49
N TYR A 158 9.51 11.17 2.35
CA TYR A 158 8.80 9.89 2.27
C TYR A 158 9.68 8.75 2.77
N ALA A 159 10.91 8.62 2.26
CA ALA A 159 11.79 7.51 2.61
C ALA A 159 12.05 7.46 4.12
N LEU A 160 12.33 8.60 4.74
CA LEU A 160 12.53 8.70 6.19
C LEU A 160 11.24 8.37 6.96
N SER A 161 10.14 9.05 6.66
CA SER A 161 8.90 8.88 7.41
C SER A 161 8.28 7.50 7.26
N ALA A 162 8.33 6.91 6.06
CA ALA A 162 7.80 5.57 5.81
C ALA A 162 8.67 4.48 6.44
N SER A 163 10.00 4.65 6.50
CA SER A 163 10.88 3.75 7.24
C SER A 163 10.52 3.72 8.74
N PHE A 164 10.36 4.89 9.35
CA PHE A 164 9.93 4.97 10.75
C PHE A 164 8.52 4.42 10.96
N ALA A 165 7.59 4.66 10.05
CA ALA A 165 6.24 4.10 10.12
C ALA A 165 6.25 2.56 10.08
N GLY A 166 7.13 1.94 9.30
CA GLY A 166 7.30 0.48 9.28
C GLY A 166 7.77 -0.06 10.61
N VAL A 167 8.74 0.60 11.23
CA VAL A 167 9.24 0.26 12.58
C VAL A 167 8.13 0.44 13.62
N ASP A 168 7.43 1.58 13.60
CA ASP A 168 6.38 1.86 14.57
C ASP A 168 5.18 0.92 14.43
N TRP A 169 4.70 0.65 13.23
CA TRP A 169 3.43 -0.06 13.04
C TRP A 169 3.56 -1.58 13.04
N LEU A 170 4.68 -2.12 12.58
CA LEU A 170 4.84 -3.56 12.40
C LEU A 170 6.00 -4.14 13.22
N GLU A 171 7.19 -3.55 13.20
CA GLU A 171 8.33 -4.09 13.95
C GLU A 171 8.10 -4.01 15.45
N SER A 172 7.50 -2.91 15.94
CA SER A 172 7.21 -2.70 17.36
C SER A 172 6.18 -3.65 17.96
N LEU A 173 5.48 -4.45 17.12
CA LEU A 173 4.61 -5.54 17.60
C LEU A 173 5.39 -6.62 18.37
N THR A 174 6.70 -6.72 18.10
CA THR A 174 7.62 -7.63 18.79
C THR A 174 8.78 -6.80 19.35
N PRO A 175 8.69 -6.35 20.59
CA PRO A 175 9.69 -5.47 21.17
C PRO A 175 11.10 -6.04 21.23
N GLU A 176 11.26 -7.35 21.26
CA GLU A 176 12.56 -8.03 21.28
C GLU A 176 13.19 -8.16 19.89
N PHE A 177 12.41 -8.03 18.82
CA PHE A 177 12.89 -8.11 17.45
C PHE A 177 13.45 -6.78 16.97
N HIS A 178 14.63 -6.81 16.34
CA HIS A 178 15.28 -5.65 15.79
C HIS A 178 15.84 -5.95 14.40
N SER A 179 15.47 -5.14 13.42
CA SER A 179 15.97 -5.28 12.07
C SER A 179 16.32 -3.93 11.46
N SER A 180 17.61 -3.69 11.20
CA SER A 180 18.09 -2.47 10.57
C SER A 180 17.57 -2.27 9.13
N ILE A 181 17.14 -3.34 8.46
CA ILE A 181 16.60 -3.30 7.09
C ILE A 181 15.07 -3.16 7.06
N TYR A 182 14.39 -3.20 8.22
CA TYR A 182 12.93 -3.23 8.28
C TYR A 182 12.27 -2.03 7.61
N GLY A 183 12.84 -0.84 7.80
CA GLY A 183 12.36 0.37 7.13
C GLY A 183 12.40 0.25 5.60
N LEU A 184 13.47 -0.31 5.03
CA LEU A 184 13.59 -0.52 3.58
C LEU A 184 12.62 -1.60 3.08
N LEU A 185 12.39 -2.64 3.89
CA LEU A 185 11.40 -3.67 3.60
C LEU A 185 9.99 -3.05 3.51
N PHE A 186 9.64 -2.18 4.45
CA PHE A 186 8.35 -1.50 4.45
C PHE A 186 8.21 -0.49 3.29
N LEU A 187 9.28 0.22 2.92
CA LEU A 187 9.30 1.05 1.71
C LEU A 187 8.99 0.22 0.46
N THR A 188 9.61 -0.95 0.34
CA THR A 188 9.39 -1.85 -0.81
C THR A 188 7.96 -2.40 -0.81
N PHE A 189 7.41 -2.72 0.37
CA PHE A 189 6.01 -3.10 0.54
C PHE A 189 5.05 -2.05 -0.02
N GLN A 190 5.26 -0.77 0.33
CA GLN A 190 4.43 0.35 -0.13
C GLN A 190 4.62 0.61 -1.63
N LEU A 191 5.86 0.62 -2.14
CA LEU A 191 6.13 0.84 -3.56
C LEU A 191 5.48 -0.23 -4.43
N LEU A 192 5.59 -1.50 -4.03
CA LEU A 192 4.91 -2.61 -4.73
C LEU A 192 3.39 -2.47 -4.67
N ALA A 193 2.82 -2.12 -3.52
CA ALA A 193 1.38 -1.89 -3.39
C ALA A 193 0.91 -0.79 -4.34
N GLY A 194 1.57 0.37 -4.33
CA GLY A 194 1.21 1.53 -5.16
C GLY A 194 1.38 1.28 -6.64
N LEU A 195 2.55 0.76 -7.07
CA LEU A 195 2.81 0.48 -8.48
C LEU A 195 1.85 -0.58 -9.04
N SER A 196 1.68 -1.69 -8.32
CA SER A 196 0.81 -2.78 -8.76
C SER A 196 -0.65 -2.36 -8.80
N PHE A 197 -1.10 -1.53 -7.85
CA PHE A 197 -2.43 -0.93 -7.90
C PHE A 197 -2.61 -0.04 -9.12
N ALA A 198 -1.68 0.88 -9.39
CA ALA A 198 -1.74 1.75 -10.56
C ALA A 198 -1.74 0.96 -11.87
N PHE A 199 -0.89 -0.07 -11.98
CA PHE A 199 -0.91 -0.98 -13.14
C PHE A 199 -2.24 -1.72 -13.29
N THR A 200 -2.84 -2.17 -12.19
CA THR A 200 -4.15 -2.84 -12.22
C THR A 200 -5.22 -1.89 -12.78
N ILE A 201 -5.22 -0.63 -12.37
CA ILE A 201 -6.18 0.38 -12.86
C ILE A 201 -5.96 0.68 -14.36
N VAL A 202 -4.71 0.96 -14.75
CA VAL A 202 -4.38 1.29 -16.16
C VAL A 202 -4.63 0.11 -17.08
N LEU A 203 -4.13 -1.06 -16.74
CA LEU A 203 -4.26 -2.28 -17.55
C LEU A 203 -5.69 -2.82 -17.61
N SER A 204 -6.59 -2.38 -16.73
CA SER A 204 -8.02 -2.69 -16.83
C SER A 204 -8.69 -1.94 -17.98
N THR A 205 -8.09 -0.86 -18.48
CA THR A 205 -8.62 -0.08 -19.61
C THR A 205 -8.13 -0.68 -20.93
N PRO A 206 -9.01 -0.95 -21.92
CA PRO A 206 -8.61 -1.39 -23.25
C PRO A 206 -7.68 -0.38 -23.94
N GLY A 207 -6.66 -0.86 -24.65
CA GLY A 207 -5.71 0.01 -25.36
C GLY A 207 -4.62 0.64 -24.48
N ALA A 208 -4.57 0.32 -23.17
CA ALA A 208 -3.54 0.84 -22.29
C ALA A 208 -2.13 0.42 -22.73
N PRO A 209 -1.12 1.30 -22.57
CA PRO A 209 0.27 0.97 -22.85
C PRO A 209 0.75 -0.15 -21.94
N THR A 210 1.54 -1.08 -22.48
CA THR A 210 2.15 -2.18 -21.71
C THR A 210 3.66 -2.15 -21.74
N PHE A 211 4.21 -1.30 -22.59
CA PHE A 211 5.64 -1.24 -22.84
C PHE A 211 6.40 -0.84 -21.56
N ARG A 212 7.37 -1.67 -21.20
CA ARG A 212 8.23 -1.54 -20.02
C ARG A 212 7.56 -1.73 -18.65
N TYR A 213 6.24 -1.84 -18.55
CA TYR A 213 5.57 -2.09 -17.27
C TYR A 213 6.06 -3.37 -16.59
N GLY A 214 6.23 -4.45 -17.38
CA GLY A 214 6.74 -5.71 -16.87
C GLY A 214 8.17 -5.62 -16.33
N ALA A 215 9.05 -4.83 -16.96
CA ALA A 215 10.40 -4.65 -16.50
C ALA A 215 10.45 -3.90 -15.15
N ILE A 216 9.68 -2.83 -15.00
CA ILE A 216 9.61 -2.06 -13.76
C ILE A 216 8.99 -2.90 -12.63
N LEU A 217 7.92 -3.64 -12.91
CA LEU A 217 7.32 -4.53 -11.92
C LEU A 217 8.30 -5.62 -11.48
N LEU A 218 9.01 -6.24 -12.43
CA LEU A 218 10.04 -7.23 -12.12
C LEU A 218 11.17 -6.66 -11.27
N SER A 219 11.61 -5.43 -11.55
CA SER A 219 12.65 -4.77 -10.74
C SER A 219 12.23 -4.58 -9.29
N LEU A 220 10.97 -4.18 -9.03
CA LEU A 220 10.45 -4.06 -7.67
C LEU A 220 10.22 -5.42 -7.00
N LEU A 221 9.82 -6.46 -7.75
CA LEU A 221 9.71 -7.82 -7.22
C LEU A 221 11.07 -8.37 -6.81
N LEU A 222 12.12 -8.10 -7.59
CA LEU A 222 13.50 -8.46 -7.24
C LEU A 222 13.99 -7.71 -6.01
N LEU A 223 13.68 -6.41 -5.90
CA LEU A 223 14.03 -5.62 -4.71
C LEU A 223 13.30 -6.14 -3.46
N TRP A 224 12.03 -6.51 -3.59
CA TRP A 224 11.25 -7.13 -2.51
C TRP A 224 11.90 -8.44 -2.04
N ALA A 225 12.20 -9.34 -2.98
CA ALA A 225 12.84 -10.62 -2.67
C ALA A 225 14.24 -10.43 -2.05
N TYR A 226 15.01 -9.47 -2.57
CA TYR A 226 16.31 -9.12 -2.02
C TYR A 226 16.22 -8.66 -0.57
N ASN A 227 15.30 -7.74 -0.25
CA ASN A 227 15.15 -7.21 1.11
C ASN A 227 14.73 -8.31 2.11
N HIS A 228 13.79 -9.19 1.73
CA HIS A 228 13.39 -10.31 2.57
C HIS A 228 14.53 -11.32 2.76
N ALA A 229 15.25 -11.65 1.68
CA ALA A 229 16.39 -12.56 1.78
C ALA A 229 17.54 -11.96 2.62
N MET A 230 17.82 -10.66 2.49
CA MET A 230 18.84 -9.99 3.29
C MET A 230 18.47 -9.95 4.76
N GLN A 231 17.20 -9.63 5.09
CA GLN A 231 16.73 -9.67 6.47
C GLN A 231 16.90 -11.08 7.07
N TYR A 232 16.49 -12.11 6.33
CA TYR A 232 16.64 -13.49 6.76
C TYR A 232 18.10 -13.85 7.01
N ILE A 233 19.02 -13.54 6.06
CA ILE A 233 20.45 -13.82 6.18
C ILE A 233 21.05 -13.08 7.36
N ILE A 234 20.74 -11.82 7.58
CA ILE A 234 21.27 -11.01 8.68
C ILE A 234 20.88 -11.62 10.02
N ILE A 235 19.60 -11.95 10.21
CA ILE A 235 19.09 -12.53 11.45
C ILE A 235 19.72 -13.91 11.74
N TRP A 236 19.78 -14.79 10.74
CA TRP A 236 20.42 -16.10 10.89
C TRP A 236 21.93 -16.01 11.12
N SER A 237 22.61 -15.07 10.47
CA SER A 237 24.06 -14.85 10.67
C SER A 237 24.34 -14.23 12.02
N GLY A 238 23.48 -13.39 12.54
CA GLY A 238 23.56 -12.77 13.87
C GLY A 238 23.40 -13.79 14.99
N ASN A 239 22.64 -14.86 14.74
CA ASN A 239 22.37 -15.95 15.68
C ASN A 239 21.91 -15.47 17.06
N ILE A 240 21.08 -14.40 17.08
CA ILE A 240 20.46 -13.85 18.29
C ILE A 240 19.14 -14.59 18.50
N PRO A 241 18.98 -15.33 19.63
CA PRO A 241 17.79 -16.18 19.85
C PRO A 241 16.46 -15.43 19.76
N GLU A 242 16.39 -14.22 20.30
CA GLU A 242 15.19 -13.37 20.33
C GLU A 242 14.78 -12.95 18.92
N GLU A 243 15.75 -12.64 18.06
CA GLU A 243 15.50 -12.26 16.66
C GLU A 243 15.15 -13.49 15.82
N ALA A 244 15.83 -14.64 16.05
CA ALA A 244 15.52 -15.90 15.38
C ALA A 244 14.11 -16.40 15.72
N ALA A 245 13.64 -16.21 16.96
CA ALA A 245 12.30 -16.57 17.39
C ALA A 245 11.20 -15.91 16.56
N TRP A 246 11.45 -14.70 16.04
CA TRP A 246 10.54 -13.99 15.14
C TRP A 246 10.27 -14.78 13.85
N TYR A 247 11.30 -15.38 13.26
CA TYR A 247 11.16 -16.22 12.06
C TYR A 247 10.54 -17.57 12.39
N LEU A 248 10.96 -18.22 13.49
CA LEU A 248 10.42 -19.51 13.91
C LEU A 248 8.90 -19.46 14.10
N ALA A 249 8.37 -18.37 14.67
CA ALA A 249 6.92 -18.18 14.81
C ALA A 249 6.21 -18.11 13.45
N ARG A 250 6.88 -17.60 12.40
CA ARG A 250 6.33 -17.46 11.05
C ARG A 250 6.51 -18.69 10.17
N GLU A 251 7.43 -19.57 10.53
CA GLU A 251 7.66 -20.85 9.84
C GLU A 251 6.80 -21.97 10.39
N ALA A 252 6.19 -21.79 11.56
CA ALA A 252 5.39 -22.81 12.24
C ALA A 252 3.99 -22.96 11.64
N GLY A 253 3.54 -24.21 11.47
CA GLY A 253 2.15 -24.57 11.18
C GLY A 253 1.55 -23.88 9.95
N ALA A 254 0.36 -23.32 10.09
CA ALA A 254 -0.35 -22.63 9.01
C ALA A 254 0.36 -21.36 8.52
N TRP A 255 1.12 -20.70 9.38
CA TRP A 255 1.89 -19.52 9.01
C TRP A 255 3.04 -19.87 8.09
N GLY A 256 3.70 -21.02 8.29
CA GLY A 256 4.72 -21.52 7.36
C GLY A 256 4.14 -21.78 5.96
N MET A 257 2.95 -22.38 5.87
CA MET A 257 2.26 -22.54 4.59
C MET A 257 1.92 -21.19 3.94
N ALA A 258 1.45 -20.22 4.73
CA ALA A 258 1.15 -18.87 4.25
C ALA A 258 2.41 -18.16 3.73
N LEU A 259 3.54 -18.27 4.45
CA LEU A 259 4.83 -17.71 4.06
C LEU A 259 5.34 -18.30 2.74
N TRP A 260 5.36 -19.63 2.62
CA TRP A 260 5.77 -20.29 1.38
C TRP A 260 4.84 -19.99 0.22
N THR A 261 3.53 -19.88 0.47
CA THR A 261 2.55 -19.44 -0.53
C THR A 261 2.84 -18.02 -0.99
N LEU A 262 3.14 -17.11 -0.06
CA LEU A 262 3.53 -15.75 -0.39
C LEU A 262 4.79 -15.73 -1.27
N ILE A 263 5.85 -16.44 -0.90
CA ILE A 263 7.10 -16.51 -1.66
C ILE A 263 6.84 -17.07 -3.07
N ALA A 264 6.07 -18.16 -3.17
CA ALA A 264 5.76 -18.80 -4.45
C ALA A 264 4.97 -17.88 -5.38
N LEU A 265 3.90 -17.25 -4.88
CA LEU A 265 2.99 -16.44 -5.69
C LEU A 265 3.49 -15.02 -5.92
N GLN A 266 4.24 -14.44 -4.97
CA GLN A 266 4.75 -13.08 -5.07
C GLN A 266 6.06 -12.99 -5.86
N PHE A 267 6.93 -14.00 -5.74
CA PHE A 267 8.24 -13.96 -6.36
C PHE A 267 8.45 -15.08 -7.39
N ILE A 268 8.39 -16.35 -6.99
CA ILE A 268 8.79 -17.45 -7.86
C ILE A 268 7.97 -17.48 -9.15
N LEU A 269 6.64 -17.50 -9.03
CA LEU A 269 5.74 -17.55 -10.19
C LEU A 269 5.86 -16.30 -11.09
N PRO A 270 5.80 -15.05 -10.58
CA PRO A 270 5.98 -13.87 -11.41
C PRO A 270 7.37 -13.76 -12.03
N PHE A 271 8.43 -14.15 -11.31
CA PHE A 271 9.81 -14.11 -11.81
C PHE A 271 9.94 -14.99 -13.07
N PHE A 272 9.58 -16.27 -12.98
CA PHE A 272 9.66 -17.17 -14.12
C PHE A 272 8.69 -16.79 -15.25
N ALA A 273 7.50 -16.32 -14.93
CA ALA A 273 6.56 -15.83 -15.95
C ALA A 273 7.13 -14.62 -16.71
N MET A 274 7.81 -13.71 -16.04
CA MET A 274 8.36 -12.50 -16.66
C MET A 274 9.68 -12.73 -17.42
N LEU A 275 10.32 -13.91 -17.31
CA LEU A 275 11.43 -14.28 -18.19
C LEU A 275 10.95 -14.42 -19.65
N SER A 276 9.70 -14.85 -19.86
CA SER A 276 9.10 -14.86 -21.18
C SER A 276 8.72 -13.46 -21.63
N SER A 277 9.28 -12.99 -22.75
CA SER A 277 8.95 -11.67 -23.34
C SER A 277 7.46 -11.55 -23.68
N LYS A 278 6.80 -12.65 -24.09
CA LYS A 278 5.35 -12.69 -24.37
C LYS A 278 4.51 -12.41 -23.12
N LEU A 279 4.88 -12.98 -21.97
CA LEU A 279 4.15 -12.77 -20.72
C LEU A 279 4.49 -11.40 -20.10
N ARG A 280 5.77 -10.98 -20.15
CA ARG A 280 6.25 -9.70 -19.63
C ARG A 280 5.62 -8.50 -20.33
N ASN A 281 5.31 -8.60 -21.62
CA ASN A 281 4.70 -7.54 -22.42
C ASN A 281 3.19 -7.74 -22.64
N GLY A 282 2.64 -8.87 -22.19
CA GLY A 282 1.24 -9.21 -22.37
C GLY A 282 0.34 -8.48 -21.36
N ARG A 283 -0.63 -7.67 -21.84
CA ARG A 283 -1.56 -6.92 -21.00
C ARG A 283 -2.28 -7.80 -19.96
N ARG A 284 -2.80 -8.96 -20.39
CA ARG A 284 -3.56 -9.86 -19.49
C ARG A 284 -2.68 -10.49 -18.41
N SER A 285 -1.45 -10.88 -18.75
CA SER A 285 -0.49 -11.45 -17.79
C SER A 285 -0.06 -10.38 -16.78
N LEU A 286 0.31 -9.19 -17.25
CA LEU A 286 0.68 -8.06 -16.38
C LEU A 286 -0.46 -7.67 -15.45
N LEU A 287 -1.70 -7.58 -15.95
CA LEU A 287 -2.87 -7.29 -15.12
C LEU A 287 -3.06 -8.33 -14.02
N ARG A 288 -2.95 -9.63 -14.36
CA ARG A 288 -3.09 -10.71 -13.37
C ARG A 288 -2.00 -10.67 -12.31
N ILE A 289 -0.74 -10.47 -12.72
CA ILE A 289 0.39 -10.38 -11.78
C ILE A 289 0.26 -9.15 -10.89
N ALA A 290 -0.07 -7.99 -11.45
CA ALA A 290 -0.27 -6.77 -10.68
C ALA A 290 -1.43 -6.90 -9.68
N ALA A 291 -2.58 -7.42 -10.09
CA ALA A 291 -3.72 -7.63 -9.21
C ALA A 291 -3.42 -8.66 -8.11
N LEU A 292 -2.72 -9.75 -8.44
CA LEU A 292 -2.25 -10.73 -7.48
C LEU A 292 -1.30 -10.09 -6.46
N THR A 293 -0.34 -9.28 -6.92
CA THR A 293 0.60 -8.57 -6.03
C THR A 293 -0.13 -7.66 -5.05
N VAL A 294 -1.17 -6.93 -5.48
CA VAL A 294 -1.99 -6.10 -4.57
C VAL A 294 -2.66 -6.96 -3.50
N GLY A 295 -3.25 -8.09 -3.88
CA GLY A 295 -3.88 -9.02 -2.92
C GLY A 295 -2.88 -9.62 -1.93
N LEU A 296 -1.70 -9.99 -2.40
CA LEU A 296 -0.64 -10.58 -1.57
C LEU A 296 -0.03 -9.60 -0.55
N ARG A 297 -0.19 -8.26 -0.74
CA ARG A 297 0.18 -7.28 0.30
C ARG A 297 -0.60 -7.49 1.59
N PHE A 298 -1.87 -7.84 1.50
CA PHE A 298 -2.65 -8.17 2.69
C PHE A 298 -2.15 -9.44 3.38
N LEU A 299 -1.86 -10.50 2.62
CA LEU A 299 -1.29 -11.73 3.18
C LEU A 299 0.06 -11.46 3.85
N GLU A 300 0.92 -10.66 3.24
CA GLU A 300 2.21 -10.27 3.83
C GLU A 300 2.01 -9.46 5.12
N ALA A 301 1.10 -8.50 5.14
CA ALA A 301 0.79 -7.73 6.35
C ALA A 301 0.26 -8.64 7.47
N CYS A 302 -0.55 -9.66 7.14
CA CYS A 302 -0.99 -10.67 8.12
C CYS A 302 0.20 -11.48 8.66
N ILE A 303 1.12 -11.94 7.79
CA ILE A 303 2.33 -12.67 8.20
C ILE A 303 3.24 -11.79 9.08
N LEU A 304 3.27 -10.49 8.85
CA LEU A 304 4.07 -9.57 9.68
C LEU A 304 3.42 -9.28 11.03
N ALA A 305 2.08 -9.24 11.12
CA ALA A 305 1.36 -8.75 12.30
C ALA A 305 0.83 -9.84 13.24
N LEU A 306 0.46 -11.05 12.72
CA LEU A 306 -0.34 -12.01 13.48
C LEU A 306 0.43 -13.18 14.15
N PRO A 307 1.55 -13.72 13.61
CA PRO A 307 2.08 -15.02 14.02
C PRO A 307 2.51 -15.16 15.49
N GLN A 308 2.70 -14.07 16.21
CA GLN A 308 3.09 -14.09 17.62
C GLN A 308 1.92 -14.13 18.59
N ARG A 309 0.69 -14.22 18.06
CA ARG A 309 -0.53 -14.26 18.86
C ARG A 309 -1.21 -15.60 18.76
N GLN A 310 -1.94 -15.95 19.81
CA GLN A 310 -2.85 -17.10 19.77
C GLN A 310 -4.09 -16.69 18.98
N ILE A 311 -4.22 -17.22 17.77
CA ILE A 311 -5.26 -16.84 16.83
C ILE A 311 -6.38 -17.87 16.83
N ALA A 312 -7.61 -17.43 17.11
CA ALA A 312 -8.79 -18.24 16.96
C ALA A 312 -9.18 -18.34 15.48
N GLY A 313 -9.00 -19.51 14.86
CA GLY A 313 -9.27 -19.72 13.44
C GLY A 313 -10.71 -19.33 13.02
N ILE A 314 -11.69 -19.54 13.91
CA ILE A 314 -13.09 -19.15 13.66
C ILE A 314 -13.23 -17.61 13.60
N ALA A 315 -12.47 -16.86 14.40
CA ALA A 315 -12.51 -15.39 14.38
C ALA A 315 -11.95 -14.83 13.06
N LEU A 316 -10.95 -15.49 12.45
CA LEU A 316 -10.41 -15.10 11.14
C LEU A 316 -11.47 -15.14 10.03
N LEU A 317 -12.45 -16.07 10.10
CA LEU A 317 -13.52 -16.15 9.11
C LEU A 317 -14.40 -14.89 9.08
N PHE A 318 -14.46 -14.14 10.16
CA PHE A 318 -15.17 -12.87 10.26
C PHE A 318 -14.22 -11.67 10.14
N ALA A 319 -13.06 -11.73 10.80
CA ALA A 319 -12.10 -10.64 10.84
C ALA A 319 -11.58 -10.29 9.43
N VAL A 320 -11.12 -11.27 8.66
CA VAL A 320 -10.54 -11.04 7.33
C VAL A 320 -11.57 -10.45 6.36
N PRO A 321 -12.73 -11.08 6.07
CA PRO A 321 -13.68 -10.48 5.15
C PRO A 321 -14.32 -9.21 5.72
N GLY A 322 -14.55 -9.13 7.03
CA GLY A 322 -15.13 -7.95 7.68
C GLY A 322 -14.27 -6.72 7.50
N THR A 323 -12.99 -6.80 7.84
CA THR A 323 -12.06 -5.67 7.76
C THR A 323 -11.81 -5.25 6.30
N ILE A 324 -11.65 -6.21 5.38
CA ILE A 324 -11.45 -5.92 3.95
C ILE A 324 -12.72 -5.28 3.35
N LEU A 325 -13.91 -5.81 3.61
CA LEU A 325 -15.15 -5.24 3.10
C LEU A 325 -15.39 -3.84 3.67
N PHE A 326 -15.24 -3.66 4.96
CA PHE A 326 -15.49 -2.36 5.60
C PHE A 326 -14.46 -1.31 5.13
N ALA A 327 -13.19 -1.49 5.48
CA ALA A 327 -12.17 -0.49 5.23
C ALA A 327 -11.80 -0.42 3.73
N GLY A 328 -11.75 -1.55 3.03
CA GLY A 328 -11.45 -1.61 1.60
C GLY A 328 -12.51 -0.94 0.74
N LEU A 329 -13.81 -1.14 1.01
CA LEU A 329 -14.88 -0.49 0.25
C LEU A 329 -14.99 1.00 0.53
N LEU A 330 -14.78 1.44 1.78
CA LEU A 330 -14.72 2.87 2.12
C LEU A 330 -13.58 3.56 1.37
N TRP A 331 -12.40 2.98 1.43
CA TRP A 331 -11.24 3.52 0.69
C TRP A 331 -11.47 3.49 -0.83
N TRP A 332 -12.01 2.40 -1.37
CA TRP A 332 -12.33 2.29 -2.80
C TRP A 332 -13.33 3.34 -3.27
N ALA A 333 -14.36 3.64 -2.49
CA ALA A 333 -15.31 4.70 -2.80
C ALA A 333 -14.63 6.07 -2.86
N ALA A 334 -13.75 6.37 -1.92
CA ALA A 334 -12.95 7.59 -1.89
C ALA A 334 -12.00 7.67 -3.10
N PHE A 335 -11.32 6.56 -3.44
CA PHE A 335 -10.47 6.49 -4.63
C PHE A 335 -11.25 6.73 -5.92
N ALA A 336 -12.39 6.09 -6.09
CA ALA A 336 -13.21 6.26 -7.28
C ALA A 336 -13.71 7.70 -7.44
N PHE A 337 -14.12 8.35 -6.33
CA PHE A 337 -14.46 9.78 -6.34
C PHE A 337 -13.26 10.66 -6.72
N SER A 338 -12.10 10.40 -6.12
CA SER A 338 -10.85 11.11 -6.43
C SER A 338 -10.45 10.94 -7.90
N LEU A 339 -10.54 9.71 -8.42
CA LEU A 339 -10.22 9.41 -9.82
C LEU A 339 -11.09 10.17 -10.81
N ASP A 340 -12.40 10.23 -10.56
CA ASP A 340 -13.33 11.01 -11.39
C ASP A 340 -12.99 12.51 -11.35
N ARG A 341 -12.64 13.04 -10.18
CA ARG A 341 -12.27 14.44 -10.01
C ARG A 341 -10.95 14.79 -10.73
N VAL A 342 -9.94 13.92 -10.59
CA VAL A 342 -8.63 14.12 -11.25
C VAL A 342 -8.76 14.03 -12.78
N ARG A 343 -9.56 13.08 -13.28
CA ARG A 343 -9.81 12.96 -14.73
C ARG A 343 -10.47 14.19 -15.32
N ARG A 344 -11.49 14.75 -14.66
CA ARG A 344 -12.14 16.00 -15.12
C ARG A 344 -11.15 17.15 -15.15
N SER A 345 -10.40 17.35 -14.08
CA SER A 345 -9.38 18.41 -14.00
C SER A 345 -8.30 18.28 -15.09
N ALA A 346 -7.90 17.06 -15.43
CA ALA A 346 -6.92 16.81 -16.49
C ALA A 346 -7.50 17.13 -17.89
N HIS A 347 -8.79 16.86 -18.09
CA HIS A 347 -9.47 17.20 -19.35
C HIS A 347 -9.62 18.72 -19.53
N ASP A 348 -9.97 19.44 -18.46
CA ASP A 348 -10.16 20.91 -18.51
C ASP A 348 -8.83 21.68 -18.73
N THR A 349 -7.69 21.09 -18.38
CA THR A 349 -6.35 21.71 -18.54
C THR A 349 -5.65 21.35 -19.85
N SER A 350 -6.18 20.41 -20.63
CA SER A 350 -5.69 20.09 -21.98
C SER A 350 -6.49 20.94 -22.98
N PRO A 351 -5.93 22.02 -23.56
CA PRO A 351 -6.58 22.67 -24.67
C PRO A 351 -6.71 21.63 -25.80
N LEU A 352 -7.93 21.44 -26.31
CA LEU A 352 -8.13 20.69 -27.55
C LEU A 352 -7.21 21.31 -28.60
N PRO A 353 -6.46 20.53 -29.41
CA PRO A 353 -5.71 21.06 -30.51
C PRO A 353 -6.65 21.89 -31.38
N ASP A 354 -6.21 23.10 -31.78
CA ASP A 354 -6.98 23.96 -32.71
C ASP A 354 -7.40 23.12 -33.91
N GLY A 355 -8.72 22.98 -34.13
CA GLY A 355 -9.29 22.19 -35.24
C GLY A 355 -10.09 20.95 -34.83
N PHE A 356 -10.32 20.73 -33.52
CA PHE A 356 -11.21 19.66 -33.02
C PHE A 356 -12.38 20.26 -32.23
N ASP A 357 -13.59 19.67 -32.40
CA ASP A 357 -14.74 20.03 -31.59
C ASP A 357 -14.71 19.38 -30.19
N ALA A 358 -15.65 19.76 -29.35
CA ALA A 358 -15.77 19.23 -27.97
C ALA A 358 -16.00 17.69 -27.90
N SER A 359 -16.25 17.03 -29.04
CA SER A 359 -16.40 15.58 -29.16
C SER A 359 -15.11 14.89 -29.63
N GLY A 360 -14.06 15.65 -29.94
CA GLY A 360 -12.81 15.14 -30.52
C GLY A 360 -12.89 14.87 -32.02
N THR A 361 -13.90 15.43 -32.72
CA THR A 361 -14.04 15.32 -34.18
C THR A 361 -13.34 16.49 -34.84
N PRO A 362 -12.57 16.27 -35.95
CA PRO A 362 -11.96 17.37 -36.71
C PRO A 362 -13.05 18.30 -37.24
N VAL A 363 -12.96 19.58 -36.90
CA VAL A 363 -13.83 20.61 -37.50
C VAL A 363 -13.35 20.82 -38.95
N ALA A 364 -14.19 20.46 -39.92
CA ALA A 364 -13.90 20.68 -41.32
C ALA A 364 -13.60 22.19 -41.55
N SER A 365 -12.39 22.50 -41.98
CA SER A 365 -12.04 23.88 -42.38
C SER A 365 -13.03 24.32 -43.47
N ALA A 366 -13.90 25.27 -43.11
CA ALA A 366 -14.72 25.97 -44.12
C ALA A 366 -13.77 26.59 -45.12
N GLY A 367 -13.70 26.02 -46.32
CA GLY A 367 -12.89 26.48 -47.40
C GLY A 367 -13.23 27.96 -47.72
N SER A 368 -12.24 28.82 -47.58
CA SER A 368 -12.29 30.15 -48.16
C SER A 368 -12.18 30.01 -49.68
N SER A 369 -13.31 30.17 -50.34
CA SER A 369 -13.38 30.45 -51.77
C SER A 369 -12.80 31.82 -52.09
#